data_1212dcf1273a085c8a2cbfb016f4da6e
#
_entry.id   1212dcf1273a085c8a2cbfb016f4da6e
#
_cell.length_a   1.000
_cell.length_b   1.000
_cell.length_c   1.000
_cell.angle_alpha   90.00
_cell.angle_beta   90.00
_cell.angle_gamma   90.00
#
_symmetry.space_group_name_H-M   'P 1'
#
loop_
_entity.id
_entity.type
_entity.pdbx_description
1 polymer ?
#
loop_
_entity_poly.entity_id
_entity_poly.type
_entity_poly.pdbx_seq_one_letter_code
_entity_poly.pdbx_strand_id
1 'polypeptide(L)'
;MESFIIEGGHPLSGTITPQGAKNEALEVICATLLTDEEVSIDNVPDILDVNNLILLLKDIGVRVERNSKNNYTFCAKEIDLDYLNSEEFIRKCASLRGSVLMIGPLLARFGKAVVAKPGGDKIGRRRLDTHFLGFKNLGAKFVHSESNNTFEIKAKRLKGTNMLLDEASVTGTANIIMAAVLAKGHTTIYNAACEPYIQQLCRMLNNMGAKISGIASNLLTIEGMDRLHGTSHKILPDMIEVGSFIGMAAMVGNGMRIKDVSVENLGIIPEAFRRLGVKILIEGDDLYIPHMPHYQVDSFIDGSIMTLADAPWPGLTPDLLSVLLVVATQARGSVLVHQKMFESRLFFVDKLIDMGAQIILCDPHRAVVVGHDHKVRLRAGRMTSPDIRAGIALLIAALSANGTSRIDNIAQIDRGYEDIEGRLNALGANIKRVNN
;
A
#
# COMPACT_ATOMS: atom_id res chain seq x y z
N MET A 1 24.12 -6.52 2.61
CA MET A 1 22.81 -6.28 1.93
C MET A 1 22.16 -7.66 1.79
N GLU A 2 20.92 -7.82 2.27
CA GLU A 2 20.25 -9.12 2.21
C GLU A 2 19.70 -9.42 0.83
N SER A 3 19.66 -10.71 0.49
CA SER A 3 19.20 -11.22 -0.80
C SER A 3 18.38 -12.50 -0.60
N PHE A 4 17.42 -12.75 -1.50
CA PHE A 4 16.79 -14.06 -1.63
C PHE A 4 17.49 -14.89 -2.69
N ILE A 5 17.72 -16.16 -2.38
CA ILE A 5 18.06 -17.23 -3.32
C ILE A 5 16.79 -18.05 -3.48
N ILE A 6 16.26 -18.16 -4.68
CA ILE A 6 14.98 -18.79 -4.99
C ILE A 6 15.23 -19.92 -5.99
N GLU A 7 14.95 -21.14 -5.61
CA GLU A 7 14.85 -22.27 -6.54
C GLU A 7 13.43 -22.28 -7.13
N GLY A 8 13.32 -22.00 -8.42
CA GLY A 8 12.03 -21.88 -9.09
C GLY A 8 11.44 -23.23 -9.51
N GLY A 9 10.17 -23.22 -9.87
CA GLY A 9 9.46 -24.39 -10.37
C GLY A 9 8.86 -25.31 -9.31
N HIS A 10 8.99 -24.97 -8.03
CA HIS A 10 8.31 -25.69 -6.94
C HIS A 10 6.84 -25.26 -6.89
N PRO A 11 5.88 -26.21 -7.00
CA PRO A 11 4.46 -25.89 -6.95
C PRO A 11 4.05 -25.49 -5.54
N LEU A 12 3.32 -24.38 -5.42
CA LEU A 12 2.75 -23.92 -4.16
C LEU A 12 1.38 -24.53 -3.94
N SER A 13 1.13 -25.08 -2.74
CA SER A 13 -0.18 -25.64 -2.38
C SER A 13 -0.49 -25.38 -0.90
N GLY A 14 -1.77 -25.45 -0.54
CA GLY A 14 -2.20 -25.26 0.84
C GLY A 14 -2.92 -23.93 1.06
N THR A 15 -2.84 -23.43 2.29
CA THR A 15 -3.62 -22.28 2.75
C THR A 15 -2.71 -21.19 3.26
N ILE A 16 -3.00 -19.94 2.87
CA ILE A 16 -2.30 -18.76 3.36
C ILE A 16 -3.32 -17.71 3.82
N THR A 17 -3.00 -16.99 4.90
CA THR A 17 -3.82 -15.88 5.40
C THR A 17 -3.07 -14.57 5.15
N PRO A 18 -3.70 -13.55 4.55
CA PRO A 18 -3.07 -12.25 4.34
C PRO A 18 -2.74 -11.56 5.67
N GLN A 19 -1.68 -10.78 5.68
CA GLN A 19 -1.36 -9.86 6.77
C GLN A 19 -2.34 -8.68 6.82
N GLY A 20 -2.28 -7.88 7.88
CA GLY A 20 -3.00 -6.61 7.94
C GLY A 20 -2.53 -5.61 6.88
N ALA A 21 -3.48 -4.78 6.38
CA ALA A 21 -3.23 -3.84 5.31
C ALA A 21 -2.21 -2.76 5.72
N LYS A 22 -1.06 -2.72 5.03
CA LYS A 22 0.01 -1.75 5.26
C LYS A 22 -0.50 -0.31 5.24
N ASN A 23 -1.24 0.06 4.19
CA ASN A 23 -1.67 1.44 3.99
C ASN A 23 -2.64 1.88 5.09
N GLU A 24 -3.58 1.02 5.47
CA GLU A 24 -4.47 1.26 6.60
C GLU A 24 -3.70 1.42 7.91
N ALA A 25 -2.75 0.51 8.19
CA ALA A 25 -1.92 0.57 9.38
C ALA A 25 -1.23 1.92 9.55
N LEU A 26 -0.63 2.46 8.49
CA LEU A 26 0.04 3.76 8.53
C LEU A 26 -0.93 4.91 8.85
N GLU A 27 -2.17 4.84 8.36
CA GLU A 27 -3.19 5.85 8.57
C GLU A 27 -3.78 5.78 9.99
N VAL A 28 -4.24 4.60 10.41
CA VAL A 28 -4.92 4.42 11.71
C VAL A 28 -3.95 4.57 12.89
N ILE A 29 -2.69 4.19 12.72
CA ILE A 29 -1.64 4.41 13.74
C ILE A 29 -1.36 5.91 13.89
N CYS A 30 -1.29 6.70 12.81
CA CYS A 30 -1.18 8.15 12.90
C CYS A 30 -2.41 8.80 13.52
N ALA A 31 -3.62 8.27 13.27
CA ALA A 31 -4.87 8.78 13.85
C ALA A 31 -4.92 8.66 15.39
N THR A 32 -4.11 7.78 16.00
CA THR A 32 -4.02 7.67 17.48
C THR A 32 -3.52 8.97 18.13
N LEU A 33 -2.81 9.82 17.39
CA LEU A 33 -2.37 11.14 17.85
C LEU A 33 -3.53 12.13 18.09
N LEU A 34 -4.76 11.83 17.61
CA LEU A 34 -5.91 12.72 17.71
C LEU A 34 -6.59 12.68 19.08
N THR A 35 -6.22 11.74 19.96
CA THR A 35 -6.77 11.62 21.33
C THR A 35 -5.66 11.42 22.35
N ASP A 36 -5.94 11.72 23.61
CA ASP A 36 -5.10 11.41 24.78
C ASP A 36 -5.52 10.12 25.49
N GLU A 37 -6.59 9.49 25.01
CA GLU A 37 -7.08 8.22 25.50
C GLU A 37 -6.41 7.05 24.76
N GLU A 38 -6.55 5.85 25.30
CA GLU A 38 -5.97 4.64 24.70
C GLU A 38 -6.71 4.21 23.45
N VAL A 39 -5.96 3.88 22.42
CA VAL A 39 -6.46 3.32 21.15
C VAL A 39 -5.81 1.96 20.96
N SER A 40 -6.63 0.90 20.88
CA SER A 40 -6.17 -0.46 20.60
C SER A 40 -6.33 -0.78 19.12
N ILE A 41 -5.24 -1.26 18.47
CA ILE A 41 -5.24 -1.64 17.06
C ILE A 41 -4.83 -3.09 16.94
N ASP A 42 -5.68 -3.88 16.30
CA ASP A 42 -5.47 -5.30 16.01
C ASP A 42 -5.11 -5.55 14.55
N ASN A 43 -4.49 -6.69 14.25
CA ASN A 43 -4.02 -7.09 12.93
C ASN A 43 -2.99 -6.11 12.33
N VAL A 44 -2.16 -5.49 13.17
CA VAL A 44 -1.04 -4.63 12.73
C VAL A 44 0.03 -5.51 12.08
N PRO A 45 0.40 -5.28 10.79
CA PRO A 45 1.41 -6.11 10.13
C PRO A 45 2.82 -5.83 10.67
N ASP A 46 3.59 -6.90 10.89
CA ASP A 46 4.98 -6.81 11.34
C ASP A 46 5.93 -6.59 10.15
N ILE A 47 5.89 -5.40 9.57
CA ILE A 47 6.66 -4.99 8.40
C ILE A 47 7.50 -3.74 8.70
N LEU A 48 8.58 -3.58 7.95
CA LEU A 48 9.58 -2.55 8.23
C LEU A 48 9.00 -1.11 8.27
N ASP A 49 8.13 -0.75 7.33
CA ASP A 49 7.56 0.60 7.28
C ASP A 49 6.63 0.89 8.49
N VAL A 50 5.85 -0.10 8.95
CA VAL A 50 4.97 0.04 10.12
C VAL A 50 5.78 0.08 11.40
N ASN A 51 6.78 -0.78 11.54
CA ASN A 51 7.67 -0.78 12.70
C ASN A 51 8.44 0.55 12.84
N ASN A 52 8.92 1.11 11.73
CA ASN A 52 9.58 2.41 11.70
C ASN A 52 8.63 3.56 12.10
N LEU A 53 7.35 3.50 11.69
CA LEU A 53 6.36 4.48 12.12
C LEU A 53 6.08 4.37 13.63
N ILE A 54 5.94 3.16 14.16
CA ILE A 54 5.74 2.93 15.60
C ILE A 54 6.93 3.48 16.41
N LEU A 55 8.15 3.26 15.94
CA LEU A 55 9.35 3.81 16.58
C LEU A 55 9.34 5.34 16.55
N LEU A 56 8.97 5.94 15.42
CA LEU A 56 8.88 7.40 15.28
C LEU A 56 7.84 8.00 16.23
N LEU A 57 6.69 7.32 16.42
CA LEU A 57 5.68 7.74 17.39
C LEU A 57 6.18 7.63 18.84
N LYS A 58 6.91 6.58 19.18
CA LYS A 58 7.55 6.45 20.51
C LYS A 58 8.55 7.59 20.76
N ASP A 59 9.33 7.96 19.76
CA ASP A 59 10.33 9.03 19.89
C ASP A 59 9.69 10.40 20.21
N ILE A 60 8.48 10.65 19.71
CA ILE A 60 7.73 11.89 20.04
C ILE A 60 6.89 11.77 21.33
N GLY A 61 7.01 10.67 22.08
CA GLY A 61 6.36 10.52 23.38
C GLY A 61 5.08 9.68 23.41
N VAL A 62 4.66 9.05 22.31
CA VAL A 62 3.52 8.13 22.33
C VAL A 62 3.88 6.87 23.11
N ARG A 63 3.12 6.56 24.17
CA ARG A 63 3.23 5.27 24.84
C ARG A 63 2.63 4.20 23.95
N VAL A 64 3.43 3.17 23.63
CA VAL A 64 3.03 2.04 22.78
C VAL A 64 3.29 0.75 23.51
N GLU A 65 2.26 -0.02 23.74
CA GLU A 65 2.30 -1.35 24.35
C GLU A 65 1.97 -2.40 23.27
N ARG A 66 2.80 -3.45 23.18
CA ARG A 66 2.54 -4.60 22.30
C ARG A 66 1.87 -5.69 23.12
N ASN A 67 0.56 -5.89 22.92
CA ASN A 67 -0.23 -6.85 23.67
C ASN A 67 -0.04 -8.29 23.16
N SER A 68 0.15 -8.44 21.84
CA SER A 68 0.47 -9.71 21.17
C SER A 68 1.25 -9.45 19.88
N LYS A 69 1.49 -10.49 19.07
CA LYS A 69 2.29 -10.36 17.82
C LYS A 69 1.82 -9.19 16.93
N ASN A 70 0.50 -9.06 16.74
CA ASN A 70 -0.10 -8.11 15.79
C ASN A 70 -1.13 -7.17 16.48
N ASN A 71 -1.09 -7.04 17.83
CA ASN A 71 -2.01 -6.19 18.58
C ASN A 71 -1.22 -5.19 19.44
N TYR A 72 -1.59 -3.91 19.32
CA TYR A 72 -0.91 -2.80 19.97
C TYR A 72 -1.91 -1.84 20.61
N THR A 73 -1.54 -1.24 21.75
CA THR A 73 -2.24 -0.12 22.38
C THR A 73 -1.36 1.12 22.32
N PHE A 74 -1.95 2.21 21.85
CA PHE A 74 -1.31 3.53 21.70
C PHE A 74 -1.97 4.53 22.64
N CYS A 75 -1.17 5.39 23.30
CA CYS A 75 -1.65 6.49 24.10
C CYS A 75 -0.78 7.73 23.86
N ALA A 76 -1.35 8.74 23.21
CA ALA A 76 -0.67 9.97 22.83
C ALA A 76 -0.98 11.12 23.83
N LYS A 77 -0.86 10.86 25.15
CA LYS A 77 -1.20 11.83 26.20
C LYS A 77 -0.17 12.95 26.28
N GLU A 78 1.10 12.61 26.25
CA GLU A 78 2.22 13.54 26.39
C GLU A 78 3.09 13.46 25.14
N ILE A 79 3.07 14.54 24.33
CA ILE A 79 3.80 14.60 23.07
C ILE A 79 4.88 15.68 23.16
N ASP A 80 6.11 15.30 22.86
CA ASP A 80 7.27 16.21 22.75
C ASP A 80 7.26 16.92 21.40
N LEU A 81 6.69 18.13 21.38
CA LEU A 81 6.65 18.96 20.16
C LEU A 81 8.00 19.59 19.81
N ASP A 82 8.95 19.67 20.74
CA ASP A 82 10.27 20.23 20.49
C ASP A 82 11.15 19.24 19.76
N TYR A 83 10.97 17.94 20.04
CA TYR A 83 11.65 16.86 19.31
C TYR A 83 11.37 16.88 17.80
N LEU A 84 10.21 17.40 17.36
CA LEU A 84 9.87 17.51 15.93
C LEU A 84 10.89 18.33 15.11
N ASN A 85 11.68 19.21 15.77
CA ASN A 85 12.72 20.00 15.10
C ASN A 85 14.11 19.37 15.18
N SER A 86 14.26 18.21 15.84
CA SER A 86 15.54 17.54 15.97
C SER A 86 16.03 16.98 14.63
N GLU A 87 17.34 16.97 14.42
CA GLU A 87 17.94 16.35 13.22
C GLU A 87 17.60 14.86 13.13
N GLU A 88 17.48 14.19 14.27
CA GLU A 88 17.12 12.77 14.32
C GLU A 88 15.70 12.52 13.81
N PHE A 89 14.71 13.31 14.27
CA PHE A 89 13.33 13.23 13.77
C PHE A 89 13.28 13.48 12.27
N ILE A 90 13.91 14.55 11.79
CA ILE A 90 13.94 14.91 10.37
C ILE A 90 14.54 13.79 9.53
N ARG A 91 15.66 13.18 9.98
CA ARG A 91 16.30 12.06 9.29
C ARG A 91 15.41 10.82 9.24
N LYS A 92 14.73 10.46 10.34
CA LYS A 92 13.80 9.34 10.41
C LYS A 92 12.59 9.57 9.49
N CYS A 93 12.01 10.76 9.50
CA CYS A 93 10.92 11.13 8.59
C CYS A 93 11.35 11.05 7.12
N ALA A 94 12.58 11.47 6.78
CA ALA A 94 13.10 11.39 5.42
C ALA A 94 13.31 9.96 4.92
N SER A 95 13.39 8.96 5.80
CA SER A 95 13.49 7.54 5.42
C SER A 95 12.13 6.85 5.24
N LEU A 96 11.05 7.41 5.77
CA LEU A 96 9.72 6.81 5.80
C LEU A 96 8.67 7.72 5.16
N ARG A 97 8.10 7.32 4.02
CA ARG A 97 7.03 8.10 3.36
C ARG A 97 5.79 8.25 4.25
N GLY A 98 5.43 7.22 5.02
CA GLY A 98 4.29 7.22 5.93
C GLY A 98 4.36 8.29 7.01
N SER A 99 5.55 8.83 7.33
CA SER A 99 5.72 9.91 8.30
C SER A 99 4.90 11.16 7.96
N VAL A 100 4.59 11.40 6.69
CA VAL A 100 3.74 12.52 6.26
C VAL A 100 2.34 12.47 6.87
N LEU A 101 1.83 11.30 7.23
CA LEU A 101 0.50 11.11 7.81
C LEU A 101 0.39 11.63 9.26
N MET A 102 1.50 11.89 9.93
CA MET A 102 1.51 12.50 11.26
C MET A 102 1.13 13.99 11.23
N ILE A 103 1.22 14.66 10.08
CA ILE A 103 1.04 16.11 9.96
C ILE A 103 -0.37 16.53 10.33
N GLY A 104 -1.39 15.87 9.75
CA GLY A 104 -2.80 16.16 10.01
C GLY A 104 -3.16 16.13 11.49
N PRO A 105 -2.94 14.99 12.19
CA PRO A 105 -3.27 14.88 13.60
C PRO A 105 -2.43 15.80 14.51
N LEU A 106 -1.14 15.98 14.26
CA LEU A 106 -0.30 16.91 15.03
C LEU A 106 -0.79 18.35 14.87
N LEU A 107 -1.11 18.77 13.65
CA LEU A 107 -1.63 20.10 13.38
C LEU A 107 -3.01 20.32 14.01
N ALA A 108 -3.90 19.31 13.94
CA ALA A 108 -5.25 19.39 14.47
C ALA A 108 -5.28 19.52 15.99
N ARG A 109 -4.49 18.70 16.70
CA ARG A 109 -4.51 18.63 18.15
C ARG A 109 -3.56 19.62 18.82
N PHE A 110 -2.38 19.82 18.24
CA PHE A 110 -1.32 20.64 18.88
C PHE A 110 -1.04 21.95 18.14
N GLY A 111 -1.66 22.20 17.00
CA GLY A 111 -1.48 23.44 16.23
C GLY A 111 -0.11 23.59 15.56
N LYS A 112 0.72 22.55 15.60
CA LYS A 112 2.08 22.56 15.04
C LYS A 112 2.44 21.20 14.46
N ALA A 113 3.05 21.20 13.28
CA ALA A 113 3.68 20.03 12.69
C ALA A 113 4.94 20.43 11.93
N VAL A 114 5.87 19.50 11.76
CA VAL A 114 7.08 19.68 10.95
C VAL A 114 7.10 18.65 9.84
N VAL A 115 7.38 19.11 8.62
CA VAL A 115 7.48 18.28 7.43
C VAL A 115 8.89 18.28 6.92
N ALA A 116 9.57 17.14 7.04
CA ALA A 116 10.77 16.87 6.30
C ALA A 116 10.41 16.36 4.89
N LYS A 117 11.32 16.49 3.92
CA LYS A 117 11.14 15.88 2.61
C LYS A 117 11.07 14.35 2.79
N PRO A 118 9.90 13.72 2.58
CA PRO A 118 9.76 12.29 2.87
C PRO A 118 10.51 11.46 1.83
N GLY A 119 11.10 10.35 2.29
CA GLY A 119 11.66 9.31 1.45
C GLY A 119 10.60 8.43 0.79
N GLY A 120 10.94 7.17 0.51
CA GLY A 120 10.06 6.14 -0.04
C GLY A 120 10.46 5.68 -1.43
N ASP A 121 9.57 4.93 -2.09
CA ASP A 121 9.82 4.29 -3.38
C ASP A 121 10.10 5.32 -4.48
N LYS A 122 11.06 5.00 -5.35
CA LYS A 122 11.41 5.81 -6.53
C LYS A 122 10.52 5.43 -7.73
N ILE A 123 9.23 5.73 -7.64
CA ILE A 123 8.22 5.38 -8.65
C ILE A 123 7.75 6.57 -9.49
N GLY A 124 8.48 7.68 -9.47
CA GLY A 124 8.13 8.94 -10.09
C GLY A 124 7.95 10.08 -9.08
N ARG A 125 7.47 11.22 -9.55
CA ARG A 125 7.21 12.38 -8.68
C ARG A 125 6.00 12.11 -7.80
N ARG A 126 6.20 12.21 -6.48
CA ARG A 126 5.13 12.05 -5.48
C ARG A 126 5.02 13.34 -4.69
N ARG A 127 4.30 14.28 -5.26
CA ARG A 127 4.11 15.61 -4.69
C ARG A 127 3.36 15.56 -3.35
N LEU A 128 3.50 16.59 -2.55
CA LEU A 128 2.76 16.81 -1.31
C LEU A 128 1.78 18.00 -1.44
N ASP A 129 1.61 18.50 -2.66
CA ASP A 129 0.81 19.70 -2.93
C ASP A 129 -0.62 19.55 -2.42
N THR A 130 -1.26 18.39 -2.65
CA THR A 130 -2.62 18.10 -2.16
C THR A 130 -2.72 18.21 -0.64
N HIS A 131 -1.71 17.70 0.11
CA HIS A 131 -1.66 17.85 1.56
C HIS A 131 -1.59 19.33 1.96
N PHE A 132 -0.67 20.07 1.33
CA PHE A 132 -0.42 21.47 1.65
C PHE A 132 -1.60 22.38 1.30
N LEU A 133 -2.22 22.16 0.15
CA LEU A 133 -3.44 22.86 -0.26
C LEU A 133 -4.58 22.59 0.72
N GLY A 134 -4.78 21.35 1.14
CA GLY A 134 -5.77 20.97 2.15
C GLY A 134 -5.55 21.70 3.46
N PHE A 135 -4.34 21.67 4.01
CA PHE A 135 -4.03 22.36 5.27
C PHE A 135 -4.15 23.88 5.15
N LYS A 136 -3.72 24.46 4.02
CA LYS A 136 -3.90 25.89 3.74
C LYS A 136 -5.38 26.28 3.70
N ASN A 137 -6.22 25.48 3.07
CA ASN A 137 -7.65 25.67 3.02
C ASN A 137 -8.28 25.61 4.42
N LEU A 138 -7.79 24.74 5.30
CA LEU A 138 -8.19 24.68 6.71
C LEU A 138 -7.62 25.86 7.55
N GLY A 139 -6.84 26.76 6.97
CA GLY A 139 -6.30 27.96 7.62
C GLY A 139 -4.90 27.82 8.24
N ALA A 140 -4.17 26.76 7.92
CA ALA A 140 -2.80 26.59 8.35
C ALA A 140 -1.83 27.53 7.61
N LYS A 141 -0.75 27.90 8.27
CA LYS A 141 0.36 28.72 7.73
C LYS A 141 1.62 27.88 7.64
N PHE A 142 2.38 28.11 6.58
CA PHE A 142 3.63 27.41 6.29
C PHE A 142 4.80 28.37 6.48
N VAL A 143 5.81 27.90 7.20
CA VAL A 143 7.08 28.60 7.38
C VAL A 143 8.19 27.66 6.90
N HIS A 144 8.92 28.06 5.86
CA HIS A 144 10.07 27.30 5.37
C HIS A 144 11.28 27.57 6.28
N SER A 145 11.93 26.52 6.75
CA SER A 145 13.20 26.58 7.45
C SER A 145 14.33 26.26 6.45
N GLU A 146 15.09 27.26 6.06
CA GLU A 146 16.22 27.11 5.12
C GLU A 146 17.34 26.23 5.71
N SER A 147 17.57 26.34 7.02
CA SER A 147 18.66 25.62 7.71
C SER A 147 18.50 24.10 7.63
N ASN A 148 17.28 23.59 7.72
CA ASN A 148 16.99 22.15 7.76
C ASN A 148 16.22 21.65 6.53
N ASN A 149 15.91 22.52 5.57
CA ASN A 149 15.08 22.23 4.39
C ASN A 149 13.76 21.55 4.77
N THR A 150 13.08 22.08 5.80
CA THR A 150 11.81 21.59 6.32
C THR A 150 10.74 22.68 6.22
N PHE A 151 9.47 22.26 6.28
CA PHE A 151 8.35 23.18 6.47
C PHE A 151 7.79 23.01 7.87
N GLU A 152 7.72 24.08 8.63
CA GLU A 152 6.92 24.13 9.85
C GLU A 152 5.50 24.59 9.46
N ILE A 153 4.51 23.81 9.87
CA ILE A 153 3.10 24.11 9.63
C ILE A 153 2.48 24.49 10.97
N LYS A 154 1.78 25.63 10.99
CA LYS A 154 1.16 26.18 12.21
C LYS A 154 -0.28 26.57 11.96
N ALA A 155 -1.14 26.29 12.94
CA ALA A 155 -2.51 26.79 12.98
C ALA A 155 -2.89 27.07 14.44
N LYS A 156 -3.42 28.28 14.71
CA LYS A 156 -3.99 28.55 16.04
C LYS A 156 -5.23 27.69 16.31
N ARG A 157 -6.08 27.54 15.33
CA ARG A 157 -7.22 26.64 15.24
C ARG A 157 -7.57 26.44 13.78
N LEU A 158 -7.72 25.21 13.35
CA LEU A 158 -8.20 24.87 12.01
C LEU A 158 -9.68 25.22 11.86
N LYS A 159 -10.09 25.58 10.67
CA LYS A 159 -11.47 25.94 10.32
C LYS A 159 -11.95 25.10 9.16
N GLY A 160 -13.13 24.52 9.29
CA GLY A 160 -13.79 23.79 8.24
C GLY A 160 -14.04 24.64 7.01
N THR A 161 -13.98 24.03 5.84
CA THR A 161 -14.15 24.67 4.54
C THR A 161 -14.56 23.64 3.48
N ASN A 162 -15.08 24.13 2.36
CA ASN A 162 -15.29 23.32 1.17
C ASN A 162 -14.03 23.34 0.31
N MET A 163 -13.56 22.17 -0.09
CA MET A 163 -12.38 22.05 -0.93
C MET A 163 -12.53 20.98 -2.01
N LEU A 164 -11.94 21.25 -3.16
CA LEU A 164 -11.75 20.30 -4.24
C LEU A 164 -10.27 19.92 -4.25
N LEU A 165 -9.99 18.62 -4.12
CA LEU A 165 -8.61 18.11 -4.25
C LEU A 165 -8.22 18.05 -5.72
N ASP A 166 -6.99 18.46 -6.02
CA ASP A 166 -6.39 18.44 -7.36
C ASP A 166 -6.18 17.01 -7.89
N GLU A 167 -6.01 16.05 -6.97
CA GLU A 167 -5.96 14.62 -7.27
C GLU A 167 -6.64 13.81 -6.16
N ALA A 168 -7.13 12.60 -6.47
CA ALA A 168 -7.63 11.65 -5.48
C ALA A 168 -6.46 11.00 -4.73
N SER A 169 -5.71 11.82 -4.01
CA SER A 169 -4.54 11.39 -3.25
C SER A 169 -4.96 10.67 -1.97
N VAL A 170 -4.56 9.40 -1.81
CA VAL A 170 -4.85 8.60 -0.63
C VAL A 170 -4.31 9.28 0.63
N THR A 171 -2.98 9.49 0.70
CA THR A 171 -2.35 10.08 1.88
C THR A 171 -2.75 11.55 2.09
N GLY A 172 -3.04 12.29 1.00
CA GLY A 172 -3.59 13.65 1.07
C GLY A 172 -4.96 13.66 1.72
N THR A 173 -5.87 12.79 1.25
CA THR A 173 -7.22 12.63 1.80
C THR A 173 -7.16 12.24 3.27
N ALA A 174 -6.37 11.21 3.64
CA ALA A 174 -6.22 10.76 5.03
C ALA A 174 -5.76 11.89 5.96
N ASN A 175 -4.74 12.64 5.55
CA ASN A 175 -4.22 13.76 6.33
C ASN A 175 -5.24 14.89 6.52
N ILE A 176 -5.97 15.22 5.44
CA ILE A 176 -7.00 16.27 5.49
C ILE A 176 -8.17 15.82 6.39
N ILE A 177 -8.60 14.57 6.31
CA ILE A 177 -9.62 14.00 7.19
C ILE A 177 -9.17 14.14 8.66
N MET A 178 -7.96 13.65 8.98
CA MET A 178 -7.42 13.73 10.34
C MET A 178 -7.27 15.16 10.86
N ALA A 179 -7.01 16.12 9.97
CA ALA A 179 -6.98 17.53 10.35
C ALA A 179 -8.39 18.11 10.53
N ALA A 180 -9.35 17.71 9.68
CA ALA A 180 -10.69 18.27 9.65
C ALA A 180 -11.58 17.83 10.82
N VAL A 181 -11.37 16.61 11.37
CA VAL A 181 -12.19 16.08 12.48
C VAL A 181 -12.12 16.90 13.77
N LEU A 182 -11.08 17.73 13.96
CA LEU A 182 -10.95 18.67 15.07
C LEU A 182 -11.01 20.15 14.61
N ALA A 183 -11.29 20.42 13.33
CA ALA A 183 -11.44 21.77 12.83
C ALA A 183 -12.79 22.37 13.25
N LYS A 184 -12.86 23.70 13.46
CA LYS A 184 -14.12 24.37 13.82
C LYS A 184 -15.07 24.43 12.62
N GLY A 185 -16.28 23.89 12.75
CA GLY A 185 -17.34 23.94 11.73
C GLY A 185 -17.34 22.72 10.82
N HIS A 186 -17.78 22.88 9.59
CA HIS A 186 -17.95 21.80 8.62
C HIS A 186 -16.88 21.84 7.54
N THR A 187 -16.39 20.67 7.14
CA THR A 187 -15.49 20.49 6.01
C THR A 187 -16.14 19.60 4.97
N THR A 188 -16.14 20.01 3.71
CA THR A 188 -16.53 19.16 2.57
C THR A 188 -15.31 18.95 1.69
N ILE A 189 -15.00 17.67 1.38
CA ILE A 189 -13.88 17.30 0.54
C ILE A 189 -14.45 16.67 -0.74
N TYR A 190 -14.25 17.33 -1.88
CA TYR A 190 -14.54 16.81 -3.21
C TYR A 190 -13.29 16.15 -3.80
N ASN A 191 -13.47 15.12 -4.60
CA ASN A 191 -12.41 14.30 -5.18
C ASN A 191 -11.52 13.63 -4.13
N ALA A 192 -12.13 13.24 -2.99
CA ALA A 192 -11.47 12.45 -1.96
C ALA A 192 -11.11 11.06 -2.50
N ALA A 193 -10.00 10.50 -2.06
CA ALA A 193 -9.72 9.08 -2.20
C ALA A 193 -10.74 8.27 -1.39
N CYS A 194 -11.16 7.10 -1.90
CA CYS A 194 -12.19 6.28 -1.26
C CYS A 194 -11.85 4.78 -1.22
N GLU A 195 -10.57 4.46 -1.24
CA GLU A 195 -10.03 3.12 -1.03
C GLU A 195 -10.51 2.52 0.30
N PRO A 196 -10.58 1.19 0.44
CA PRO A 196 -11.02 0.53 1.67
C PRO A 196 -10.32 1.03 2.93
N TYR A 197 -9.02 1.32 2.87
CA TYR A 197 -8.25 1.85 4.01
C TYR A 197 -8.67 3.27 4.40
N ILE A 198 -9.01 4.15 3.46
CA ILE A 198 -9.61 5.47 3.77
C ILE A 198 -10.98 5.32 4.43
N GLN A 199 -11.79 4.35 3.95
CA GLN A 199 -13.07 4.05 4.55
C GLN A 199 -12.92 3.57 6.00
N GLN A 200 -11.92 2.71 6.27
CA GLN A 200 -11.63 2.21 7.61
C GLN A 200 -11.11 3.31 8.53
N LEU A 201 -10.25 4.20 8.03
CA LEU A 201 -9.85 5.40 8.78
C LEU A 201 -11.07 6.23 9.19
N CYS A 202 -12.00 6.49 8.26
CA CYS A 202 -13.23 7.23 8.57
C CYS A 202 -14.10 6.51 9.61
N ARG A 203 -14.26 5.17 9.50
CA ARG A 203 -15.03 4.37 10.47
C ARG A 203 -14.37 4.38 11.84
N MET A 204 -13.04 4.21 11.92
CA MET A 204 -12.30 4.31 13.17
C MET A 204 -12.47 5.69 13.81
N LEU A 205 -12.34 6.77 13.05
CA LEU A 205 -12.54 8.14 13.56
C LEU A 205 -13.97 8.37 14.03
N ASN A 206 -14.99 7.85 13.33
CA ASN A 206 -16.38 7.90 13.81
C ASN A 206 -16.57 7.13 15.11
N ASN A 207 -15.92 5.98 15.29
CA ASN A 207 -15.90 5.23 16.54
C ASN A 207 -15.18 6.01 17.66
N MET A 208 -14.25 6.89 17.32
CA MET A 208 -13.61 7.83 18.25
C MET A 208 -14.48 9.06 18.56
N GLY A 209 -15.68 9.17 17.99
CA GLY A 209 -16.62 10.27 18.19
C GLY A 209 -16.59 11.36 17.14
N ALA A 210 -15.85 11.20 16.04
CA ALA A 210 -15.96 12.08 14.88
C ALA A 210 -17.31 11.92 14.16
N LYS A 211 -17.63 12.87 13.28
CA LYS A 211 -18.86 12.86 12.48
C LYS A 211 -18.47 13.00 10.99
N ILE A 212 -18.20 11.87 10.37
CA ILE A 212 -17.83 11.78 8.95
C ILE A 212 -18.94 11.07 8.21
N SER A 213 -19.43 11.65 7.12
CA SER A 213 -20.40 11.07 6.19
C SER A 213 -19.88 11.05 4.76
N GLY A 214 -20.55 10.29 3.87
CA GLY A 214 -20.09 10.07 2.51
C GLY A 214 -18.98 9.03 2.39
N ILE A 215 -18.76 8.20 3.42
CA ILE A 215 -17.77 7.12 3.42
C ILE A 215 -18.04 6.19 2.22
N ALA A 216 -16.97 5.74 1.58
CA ALA A 216 -16.98 4.96 0.33
C ALA A 216 -17.34 5.77 -0.93
N SER A 217 -17.36 7.09 -0.85
CA SER A 217 -17.50 7.97 -2.01
C SER A 217 -16.36 8.97 -2.09
N ASN A 218 -16.26 9.66 -3.22
CA ASN A 218 -15.27 10.74 -3.42
C ASN A 218 -15.73 12.10 -2.88
N LEU A 219 -16.85 12.11 -2.13
CA LEU A 219 -17.41 13.29 -1.49
C LEU A 219 -17.59 13.01 -0.01
N LEU A 220 -16.74 13.60 0.82
CA LEU A 220 -16.78 13.47 2.28
C LEU A 220 -17.27 14.77 2.91
N THR A 221 -18.12 14.64 3.95
CA THR A 221 -18.52 15.75 4.81
C THR A 221 -18.14 15.42 6.25
N ILE A 222 -17.48 16.37 6.91
CA ILE A 222 -16.92 16.22 8.25
C ILE A 222 -17.40 17.37 9.11
N GLU A 223 -18.08 17.07 10.23
CA GLU A 223 -18.35 18.03 11.29
C GLU A 223 -17.20 17.97 12.31
N GLY A 224 -16.52 19.09 12.53
CA GLY A 224 -15.41 19.14 13.46
C GLY A 224 -15.84 19.07 14.91
N MET A 225 -15.12 18.27 15.70
CA MET A 225 -15.36 18.03 17.11
C MET A 225 -14.35 18.80 17.97
N ASP A 226 -14.66 19.06 19.23
CA ASP A 226 -13.70 19.66 20.15
C ASP A 226 -12.67 18.65 20.68
N ARG A 227 -13.03 17.35 20.76
CA ARG A 227 -12.14 16.25 21.14
C ARG A 227 -12.64 14.91 20.57
N LEU A 228 -11.74 13.96 20.46
CA LEU A 228 -12.03 12.57 20.19
C LEU A 228 -11.66 11.71 21.40
N HIS A 229 -12.23 10.51 21.52
CA HIS A 229 -11.96 9.55 22.59
C HIS A 229 -11.24 8.30 22.07
N GLY A 230 -10.85 7.41 22.97
CA GLY A 230 -10.23 6.13 22.66
C GLY A 230 -11.18 5.16 21.94
N THR A 231 -10.63 4.17 21.28
CA THR A 231 -11.40 3.13 20.57
C THR A 231 -10.57 1.86 20.38
N SER A 232 -11.24 0.81 19.89
CA SER A 232 -10.59 -0.38 19.35
C SER A 232 -10.85 -0.47 17.85
N HIS A 233 -9.83 -0.82 17.08
CA HIS A 233 -9.92 -0.98 15.63
C HIS A 233 -9.17 -2.23 15.17
N LYS A 234 -9.72 -2.95 14.19
CA LYS A 234 -9.06 -4.08 13.55
C LYS A 234 -8.77 -3.75 12.10
N ILE A 235 -7.51 -3.78 11.71
CA ILE A 235 -7.04 -3.53 10.35
C ILE A 235 -7.54 -4.65 9.42
N LEU A 236 -8.03 -4.27 8.23
CA LEU A 236 -8.42 -5.20 7.18
C LEU A 236 -7.22 -6.05 6.69
N PRO A 237 -7.46 -7.24 6.12
CA PRO A 237 -6.43 -7.95 5.38
C PRO A 237 -5.95 -7.09 4.19
N ASP A 238 -4.64 -7.19 3.87
CA ASP A 238 -4.05 -6.37 2.80
C ASP A 238 -4.50 -6.87 1.43
N MET A 239 -5.38 -6.12 0.78
CA MET A 239 -5.90 -6.45 -0.57
C MET A 239 -4.80 -6.54 -1.62
N ILE A 240 -3.65 -5.85 -1.42
CA ILE A 240 -2.51 -5.92 -2.34
C ILE A 240 -1.75 -7.22 -2.14
N GLU A 241 -1.61 -7.67 -0.90
CA GLU A 241 -1.04 -8.99 -0.63
C GLU A 241 -1.95 -10.12 -1.15
N VAL A 242 -3.28 -9.98 -0.97
CA VAL A 242 -4.25 -10.91 -1.59
C VAL A 242 -4.03 -11.00 -3.10
N GLY A 243 -3.95 -9.87 -3.81
CA GLY A 243 -3.66 -9.84 -5.24
C GLY A 243 -2.32 -10.48 -5.59
N SER A 244 -1.29 -10.29 -4.77
CA SER A 244 0.02 -10.92 -4.95
C SER A 244 -0.07 -12.44 -4.82
N PHE A 245 -0.84 -12.96 -3.85
CA PHE A 245 -1.07 -14.40 -3.70
C PHE A 245 -1.91 -14.99 -4.82
N ILE A 246 -2.89 -14.26 -5.36
CA ILE A 246 -3.60 -14.69 -6.58
C ILE A 246 -2.60 -14.82 -7.73
N GLY A 247 -1.69 -13.86 -7.89
CA GLY A 247 -0.64 -13.90 -8.92
C GLY A 247 0.31 -15.09 -8.73
N MET A 248 0.75 -15.38 -7.50
CA MET A 248 1.58 -16.57 -7.19
C MET A 248 0.84 -17.86 -7.50
N ALA A 249 -0.44 -17.95 -7.12
CA ALA A 249 -1.26 -19.11 -7.39
C ALA A 249 -1.45 -19.35 -8.90
N ALA A 250 -1.60 -18.29 -9.69
CA ALA A 250 -1.72 -18.38 -11.15
C ALA A 250 -0.42 -18.87 -11.80
N MET A 251 0.74 -18.42 -11.31
CA MET A 251 2.04 -18.71 -11.92
C MET A 251 2.63 -20.07 -11.53
N VAL A 252 2.47 -20.47 -10.26
CA VAL A 252 3.10 -21.69 -9.69
C VAL A 252 2.20 -22.47 -8.76
N GLY A 253 0.90 -22.09 -8.63
CA GLY A 253 -0.01 -22.75 -7.70
C GLY A 253 -0.44 -24.15 -8.16
N ASN A 254 -0.60 -25.04 -7.17
CA ASN A 254 -1.19 -26.36 -7.33
C ASN A 254 -2.39 -26.53 -6.40
N GLY A 255 -3.34 -25.57 -6.51
CA GLY A 255 -4.49 -25.45 -5.61
C GLY A 255 -4.12 -24.68 -4.34
N MET A 256 -4.34 -23.37 -4.34
CA MET A 256 -4.08 -22.49 -3.20
C MET A 256 -5.36 -21.88 -2.66
N ARG A 257 -5.48 -21.85 -1.34
CA ARG A 257 -6.55 -21.13 -0.63
C ARG A 257 -5.96 -19.89 0.04
N ILE A 258 -6.59 -18.75 -0.18
CA ILE A 258 -6.29 -17.49 0.52
C ILE A 258 -7.46 -17.23 1.45
N LYS A 259 -7.22 -17.29 2.78
CA LYS A 259 -8.26 -17.20 3.80
C LYS A 259 -8.50 -15.78 4.28
N ASP A 260 -9.75 -15.54 4.74
CA ASP A 260 -10.12 -14.31 5.45
C ASP A 260 -9.71 -13.04 4.69
N VAL A 261 -10.03 -12.98 3.38
CA VAL A 261 -9.54 -11.94 2.46
C VAL A 261 -10.37 -10.66 2.50
N SER A 262 -11.49 -10.63 3.21
CA SER A 262 -12.47 -9.55 3.18
C SER A 262 -12.98 -9.27 1.76
N VAL A 263 -13.65 -10.26 1.16
CA VAL A 263 -14.07 -10.27 -0.25
C VAL A 263 -14.77 -8.97 -0.66
N GLU A 264 -15.62 -8.43 0.22
CA GLU A 264 -16.35 -7.16 -0.01
C GLU A 264 -15.43 -5.94 -0.25
N ASN A 265 -14.18 -5.99 0.26
CA ASN A 265 -13.20 -4.92 0.16
C ASN A 265 -12.15 -5.14 -0.95
N LEU A 266 -12.24 -6.22 -1.73
CA LEU A 266 -11.30 -6.49 -2.82
C LEU A 266 -11.60 -5.69 -4.10
N GLY A 267 -12.82 -5.17 -4.25
CA GLY A 267 -13.23 -4.39 -5.42
C GLY A 267 -13.00 -5.16 -6.73
N ILE A 268 -12.34 -4.49 -7.68
CA ILE A 268 -12.08 -5.03 -9.02
C ILE A 268 -10.92 -6.05 -9.08
N ILE A 269 -10.18 -6.26 -7.96
CA ILE A 269 -8.95 -7.09 -7.98
C ILE A 269 -9.20 -8.50 -8.53
N PRO A 270 -10.18 -9.30 -8.04
CA PRO A 270 -10.42 -10.63 -8.60
C PRO A 270 -10.78 -10.60 -10.08
N GLU A 271 -11.54 -9.60 -10.52
CA GLU A 271 -11.94 -9.45 -11.91
C GLU A 271 -10.77 -9.12 -12.83
N ALA A 272 -9.81 -8.30 -12.38
CA ALA A 272 -8.62 -8.01 -13.15
C ALA A 272 -7.80 -9.28 -13.46
N PHE A 273 -7.71 -10.21 -12.51
CA PHE A 273 -7.08 -11.51 -12.73
C PHE A 273 -7.94 -12.44 -13.60
N ARG A 274 -9.28 -12.43 -13.45
CA ARG A 274 -10.17 -13.21 -14.32
C ARG A 274 -10.04 -12.80 -15.78
N ARG A 275 -9.85 -11.53 -16.07
CA ARG A 275 -9.57 -11.03 -17.44
C ARG A 275 -8.28 -11.56 -18.04
N LEU A 276 -7.32 -11.96 -17.22
CA LEU A 276 -6.14 -12.71 -17.66
C LEU A 276 -6.40 -14.21 -17.83
N GLY A 277 -7.63 -14.69 -17.51
CA GLY A 277 -8.02 -16.08 -17.55
C GLY A 277 -7.84 -16.84 -16.25
N VAL A 278 -7.43 -16.18 -15.18
CA VAL A 278 -7.22 -16.82 -13.87
C VAL A 278 -8.55 -17.21 -13.24
N LYS A 279 -8.75 -18.51 -12.97
CA LYS A 279 -9.95 -19.00 -12.30
C LYS A 279 -9.87 -18.74 -10.80
N ILE A 280 -10.84 -18.02 -10.26
CA ILE A 280 -10.94 -17.69 -8.84
C ILE A 280 -12.32 -18.11 -8.35
N LEU A 281 -12.37 -19.02 -7.38
CA LEU A 281 -13.58 -19.44 -6.70
C LEU A 281 -13.67 -18.69 -5.37
N ILE A 282 -14.83 -18.08 -5.11
CA ILE A 282 -15.11 -17.39 -3.84
C ILE A 282 -15.90 -18.37 -2.96
N GLU A 283 -15.39 -18.68 -1.78
CA GLU A 283 -15.97 -19.63 -0.83
C GLU A 283 -16.11 -18.97 0.54
N GLY A 284 -17.23 -18.29 0.78
CA GLY A 284 -17.41 -17.40 1.94
C GLY A 284 -16.51 -16.20 1.84
N ASP A 285 -15.62 -16.00 2.82
CA ASP A 285 -14.61 -14.95 2.82
C ASP A 285 -13.20 -15.42 2.37
N ASP A 286 -13.15 -16.62 1.76
CA ASP A 286 -11.92 -17.19 1.21
C ASP A 286 -11.92 -17.12 -0.33
N LEU A 287 -10.72 -17.09 -0.92
CA LEU A 287 -10.51 -17.33 -2.34
C LEU A 287 -9.81 -18.68 -2.53
N TYR A 288 -10.31 -19.48 -3.47
CA TYR A 288 -9.61 -20.69 -3.90
C TYR A 288 -9.21 -20.56 -5.37
N ILE A 289 -7.93 -20.75 -5.64
CA ILE A 289 -7.34 -20.71 -6.98
C ILE A 289 -6.89 -22.15 -7.31
N PRO A 290 -7.61 -22.87 -8.21
CA PRO A 290 -7.24 -24.23 -8.59
C PRO A 290 -5.94 -24.23 -9.40
N HIS A 291 -5.34 -25.41 -9.54
CA HIS A 291 -4.27 -25.59 -10.51
C HIS A 291 -4.73 -25.29 -11.93
N MET A 292 -3.99 -24.45 -12.63
CA MET A 292 -4.32 -24.06 -14.00
C MET A 292 -3.09 -24.26 -14.90
N PRO A 293 -3.06 -25.34 -15.69
CA PRO A 293 -1.98 -25.57 -16.66
C PRO A 293 -1.99 -24.53 -17.78
N HIS A 294 -3.14 -23.91 -18.03
CA HIS A 294 -3.37 -22.88 -19.05
C HIS A 294 -4.39 -21.88 -18.56
N TYR A 295 -4.22 -20.61 -18.90
CA TYR A 295 -5.23 -19.56 -18.78
C TYR A 295 -5.08 -18.59 -19.95
N GLN A 296 -6.20 -18.05 -20.41
CA GLN A 296 -6.26 -17.24 -21.63
C GLN A 296 -6.78 -15.85 -21.33
N VAL A 297 -6.08 -14.84 -21.86
CA VAL A 297 -6.49 -13.44 -21.79
C VAL A 297 -7.82 -13.26 -22.54
N ASP A 298 -8.77 -12.56 -21.91
CA ASP A 298 -10.00 -12.13 -22.56
C ASP A 298 -9.69 -11.09 -23.65
N SER A 299 -10.59 -10.95 -24.62
CA SER A 299 -10.63 -9.84 -25.56
C SER A 299 -11.80 -8.91 -25.25
N PHE A 300 -11.74 -7.68 -25.75
CA PHE A 300 -12.93 -6.83 -25.75
C PHE A 300 -14.03 -7.42 -26.66
N ILE A 301 -15.26 -6.92 -26.53
CA ILE A 301 -16.42 -7.42 -27.27
C ILE A 301 -16.22 -7.37 -28.80
N ASP A 302 -15.46 -6.39 -29.27
CA ASP A 302 -15.10 -6.23 -30.69
C ASP A 302 -13.88 -7.08 -31.11
N GLY A 303 -13.36 -7.94 -30.23
CA GLY A 303 -12.18 -8.77 -30.47
C GLY A 303 -10.84 -8.03 -30.35
N SER A 304 -10.82 -6.77 -29.98
CA SER A 304 -9.58 -6.03 -29.78
C SER A 304 -8.79 -6.49 -28.54
N ILE A 305 -7.49 -6.16 -28.53
CA ILE A 305 -6.55 -6.58 -27.48
C ILE A 305 -6.96 -5.97 -26.13
N MET A 306 -7.05 -6.82 -25.10
CA MET A 306 -7.33 -6.42 -23.73
C MET A 306 -6.32 -5.37 -23.24
N THR A 307 -6.84 -4.35 -22.55
CA THR A 307 -6.03 -3.35 -21.86
C THR A 307 -6.28 -3.44 -20.36
N LEU A 308 -5.23 -3.61 -19.57
CA LEU A 308 -5.23 -3.46 -18.12
C LEU A 308 -4.65 -2.10 -17.76
N ALA A 309 -5.44 -1.22 -17.19
CA ALA A 309 -5.02 0.12 -16.79
C ALA A 309 -5.35 0.38 -15.33
N ASP A 310 -4.42 1.03 -14.62
CA ASP A 310 -4.69 1.53 -13.28
C ASP A 310 -5.59 2.77 -13.28
N ALA A 311 -6.30 2.95 -12.20
CA ALA A 311 -7.15 4.12 -11.97
C ALA A 311 -7.38 4.29 -10.45
N PRO A 312 -7.77 5.50 -10.00
CA PRO A 312 -8.27 5.70 -8.64
C PRO A 312 -9.40 4.74 -8.30
N TRP A 313 -9.48 4.34 -7.03
CA TRP A 313 -10.54 3.44 -6.56
C TRP A 313 -11.95 3.97 -6.92
N PRO A 314 -12.90 3.14 -7.33
CA PRO A 314 -12.86 1.66 -7.36
C PRO A 314 -12.21 1.03 -8.61
N GLY A 315 -11.44 1.80 -9.36
CA GLY A 315 -10.63 1.27 -10.45
C GLY A 315 -9.46 0.41 -9.96
N LEU A 316 -8.71 -0.16 -10.90
CA LEU A 316 -7.59 -1.05 -10.58
C LEU A 316 -6.45 -0.29 -9.90
N THR A 317 -6.08 -0.74 -8.71
CA THR A 317 -4.97 -0.15 -7.98
C THR A 317 -3.63 -0.26 -8.74
N PRO A 318 -2.83 0.82 -8.81
CA PRO A 318 -1.52 0.79 -9.46
C PRO A 318 -0.54 -0.18 -8.79
N ASP A 319 -0.79 -0.54 -7.54
CA ASP A 319 0.09 -1.41 -6.75
C ASP A 319 0.08 -2.88 -7.23
N LEU A 320 -0.92 -3.30 -8.00
CA LEU A 320 -1.03 -4.65 -8.55
C LEU A 320 -0.68 -4.77 -10.03
N LEU A 321 -0.45 -3.66 -10.74
CA LEU A 321 -0.11 -3.72 -12.18
C LEU A 321 1.15 -4.55 -12.44
N SER A 322 2.17 -4.46 -11.58
CA SER A 322 3.40 -5.26 -11.73
C SER A 322 3.13 -6.76 -11.57
N VAL A 323 2.25 -7.15 -10.66
CA VAL A 323 1.86 -8.56 -10.47
C VAL A 323 1.05 -9.07 -11.65
N LEU A 324 0.05 -8.30 -12.11
CA LEU A 324 -0.76 -8.63 -13.29
C LEU A 324 0.10 -8.74 -14.55
N LEU A 325 1.11 -7.88 -14.71
CA LEU A 325 2.05 -7.94 -15.81
C LEU A 325 2.85 -9.24 -15.81
N VAL A 326 3.36 -9.67 -14.65
CA VAL A 326 4.05 -10.96 -14.51
C VAL A 326 3.13 -12.12 -14.83
N VAL A 327 1.90 -12.13 -14.31
CA VAL A 327 0.90 -13.17 -14.62
C VAL A 327 0.62 -13.23 -16.11
N ALA A 328 0.49 -12.07 -16.77
CA ALA A 328 0.27 -12.01 -18.22
C ALA A 328 1.39 -12.67 -19.04
N THR A 329 2.64 -12.73 -18.54
CA THR A 329 3.74 -13.39 -19.26
C THR A 329 3.53 -14.88 -19.52
N GLN A 330 2.67 -15.53 -18.72
CA GLN A 330 2.36 -16.96 -18.85
C GLN A 330 0.92 -17.23 -19.36
N ALA A 331 0.10 -16.20 -19.55
CA ALA A 331 -1.21 -16.33 -20.16
C ALA A 331 -1.12 -16.70 -21.65
N ARG A 332 -2.17 -17.23 -22.23
CA ARG A 332 -2.33 -17.35 -23.67
C ARG A 332 -2.94 -16.06 -24.22
N GLY A 333 -2.23 -15.37 -25.12
CA GLY A 333 -2.71 -14.13 -25.75
C GLY A 333 -1.81 -12.93 -25.46
N SER A 334 -2.31 -11.75 -25.80
CA SER A 334 -1.59 -10.49 -25.61
C SER A 334 -2.42 -9.52 -24.79
N VAL A 335 -1.76 -8.70 -23.98
CA VAL A 335 -2.40 -7.65 -23.19
C VAL A 335 -1.56 -6.38 -23.21
N LEU A 336 -2.22 -5.24 -23.30
CA LEU A 336 -1.61 -3.93 -23.09
C LEU A 336 -1.74 -3.57 -21.60
N VAL A 337 -0.63 -3.42 -20.92
CA VAL A 337 -0.57 -2.86 -19.56
C VAL A 337 -0.32 -1.37 -19.68
N HIS A 338 -1.23 -0.56 -19.12
CA HIS A 338 -1.16 0.89 -19.17
C HIS A 338 -1.16 1.48 -17.76
N GLN A 339 0.00 1.92 -17.33
CA GLN A 339 0.21 2.61 -16.06
C GLN A 339 -0.07 4.10 -16.21
N LYS A 340 -1.14 4.60 -15.60
CA LYS A 340 -1.59 6.00 -15.71
C LYS A 340 -1.15 6.88 -14.54
N MET A 341 -1.05 6.28 -13.34
CA MET A 341 -0.94 7.04 -12.10
C MET A 341 0.51 7.35 -11.67
N PHE A 342 1.52 6.61 -12.18
CA PHE A 342 2.92 6.81 -11.82
C PHE A 342 3.85 6.72 -13.03
N GLU A 343 4.98 7.44 -13.00
CA GLU A 343 5.85 7.62 -14.16
C GLU A 343 6.90 6.52 -14.33
N SER A 344 7.20 5.71 -13.30
CA SER A 344 8.39 4.86 -13.30
C SER A 344 8.16 3.41 -12.82
N ARG A 345 6.92 2.94 -12.76
CA ARG A 345 6.63 1.59 -12.24
C ARG A 345 6.93 0.46 -13.22
N LEU A 346 7.07 0.74 -14.51
CA LEU A 346 7.34 -0.29 -15.54
C LEU A 346 8.83 -0.56 -15.78
N PHE A 347 9.76 0.16 -15.17
CA PHE A 347 11.20 -0.03 -15.41
C PHE A 347 11.75 -1.41 -14.98
N PHE A 348 11.06 -2.12 -14.08
CA PHE A 348 11.45 -3.49 -13.72
C PHE A 348 11.25 -4.51 -14.86
N VAL A 349 10.49 -4.16 -15.90
CA VAL A 349 10.17 -5.01 -17.05
C VAL A 349 11.42 -5.50 -17.75
N ASP A 350 12.51 -4.73 -17.78
CA ASP A 350 13.79 -5.16 -18.33
C ASP A 350 14.28 -6.47 -17.73
N LYS A 351 14.05 -6.68 -16.42
CA LYS A 351 14.43 -7.92 -15.74
C LYS A 351 13.58 -9.10 -16.19
N LEU A 352 12.31 -8.89 -16.47
CA LEU A 352 11.46 -9.94 -17.05
C LEU A 352 11.84 -10.29 -18.48
N ILE A 353 12.25 -9.31 -19.28
CA ILE A 353 12.79 -9.52 -20.63
C ILE A 353 14.10 -10.34 -20.55
N ASP A 354 15.01 -10.02 -19.64
CA ASP A 354 16.23 -10.79 -19.37
C ASP A 354 15.89 -12.25 -18.99
N MET A 355 14.78 -12.48 -18.27
CA MET A 355 14.26 -13.80 -17.92
C MET A 355 13.57 -14.51 -19.10
N GLY A 356 13.41 -13.86 -20.24
CA GLY A 356 12.84 -14.43 -21.47
C GLY A 356 11.36 -14.09 -21.68
N ALA A 357 10.77 -13.21 -20.90
CA ALA A 357 9.41 -12.75 -21.17
C ALA A 357 9.32 -11.95 -22.47
N GLN A 358 8.25 -12.16 -23.24
CA GLN A 358 7.99 -11.41 -24.47
C GLN A 358 7.21 -10.14 -24.14
N ILE A 359 7.95 -9.05 -23.94
CA ILE A 359 7.38 -7.75 -23.57
C ILE A 359 7.95 -6.67 -24.49
N ILE A 360 7.07 -5.82 -25.00
CA ILE A 360 7.44 -4.61 -25.73
C ILE A 360 7.13 -3.42 -24.82
N LEU A 361 8.16 -2.77 -24.31
CA LEU A 361 8.00 -1.50 -23.59
C LEU A 361 7.80 -0.38 -24.60
N CYS A 362 6.57 0.09 -24.75
CA CYS A 362 6.20 1.11 -25.74
C CYS A 362 6.71 2.49 -25.32
N ASP A 363 6.55 2.81 -24.02
CA ASP A 363 6.99 4.04 -23.37
C ASP A 363 7.01 3.81 -21.83
N PRO A 364 7.36 4.82 -21.00
CA PRO A 364 7.39 4.66 -19.53
C PRO A 364 6.07 4.22 -18.91
N HIS A 365 4.96 4.36 -19.62
CA HIS A 365 3.61 4.11 -19.13
C HIS A 365 2.94 2.87 -19.74
N ARG A 366 3.43 2.34 -20.85
CA ARG A 366 2.75 1.28 -21.60
C ARG A 366 3.69 0.15 -21.98
N ALA A 367 3.25 -1.07 -21.73
CA ALA A 367 3.93 -2.29 -22.14
C ALA A 367 2.93 -3.27 -22.75
N VAL A 368 3.27 -3.85 -23.89
CA VAL A 368 2.55 -4.98 -24.48
C VAL A 368 3.23 -6.27 -24.02
N VAL A 369 2.45 -7.15 -23.40
CA VAL A 369 2.91 -8.47 -22.97
C VAL A 369 2.30 -9.52 -23.90
N VAL A 370 3.15 -10.37 -24.49
CA VAL A 370 2.75 -11.55 -25.26
C VAL A 370 3.04 -12.78 -24.39
N GLY A 371 1.99 -13.43 -23.90
CA GLY A 371 2.14 -14.51 -22.95
C GLY A 371 2.58 -15.84 -23.60
N HIS A 372 3.27 -16.65 -22.83
CA HIS A 372 3.86 -17.92 -23.28
C HIS A 372 2.93 -19.14 -23.22
N ASP A 373 1.69 -19.00 -22.70
CA ASP A 373 0.73 -20.10 -22.53
C ASP A 373 1.34 -21.27 -21.72
N HIS A 374 2.16 -20.96 -20.71
CA HIS A 374 2.93 -21.94 -19.94
C HIS A 374 3.84 -22.89 -20.75
N LYS A 375 3.99 -22.69 -22.08
CA LYS A 375 4.82 -23.51 -22.92
C LYS A 375 6.32 -23.25 -22.77
N VAL A 376 6.65 -22.00 -22.44
CA VAL A 376 8.03 -21.58 -22.20
C VAL A 376 8.09 -20.94 -20.80
N ARG A 377 8.83 -21.56 -19.91
CA ARG A 377 9.05 -20.99 -18.57
C ARG A 377 10.08 -19.87 -18.63
N LEU A 378 9.94 -18.92 -17.70
CA LEU A 378 10.96 -17.91 -17.48
C LEU A 378 12.29 -18.54 -17.07
N ARG A 379 13.39 -17.91 -17.39
CA ARG A 379 14.74 -18.34 -17.02
C ARG A 379 15.13 -17.71 -15.67
N ALA A 380 15.83 -18.43 -14.85
CA ALA A 380 16.43 -17.89 -13.64
C ALA A 380 17.44 -16.78 -13.95
N GLY A 381 17.56 -15.83 -13.04
CA GLY A 381 18.48 -14.70 -13.21
C GLY A 381 18.82 -13.99 -11.91
N ARG A 382 19.75 -13.05 -12.00
CA ARG A 382 20.04 -12.12 -10.91
C ARG A 382 19.30 -10.79 -11.10
N MET A 383 18.58 -10.38 -10.09
CA MET A 383 17.72 -9.19 -10.10
C MET A 383 17.98 -8.35 -8.86
N THR A 384 17.56 -7.09 -8.90
CA THR A 384 17.58 -6.20 -7.73
C THR A 384 16.17 -5.64 -7.55
N SER A 385 15.63 -5.73 -6.35
CA SER A 385 14.33 -5.14 -6.01
C SER A 385 14.44 -3.61 -6.00
N PRO A 386 13.76 -2.89 -6.92
CA PRO A 386 13.84 -1.44 -6.96
C PRO A 386 12.88 -0.77 -5.95
N ASP A 387 11.76 -1.43 -5.67
CA ASP A 387 10.70 -1.00 -4.77
C ASP A 387 9.88 -2.21 -4.28
N ILE A 388 8.90 -1.97 -3.40
CA ILE A 388 8.06 -3.03 -2.79
C ILE A 388 7.32 -3.84 -3.86
N ARG A 389 6.69 -3.17 -4.83
CA ARG A 389 5.73 -3.78 -5.76
C ARG A 389 6.42 -4.48 -6.94
N ALA A 390 7.47 -3.89 -7.45
CA ALA A 390 8.33 -4.58 -8.42
C ALA A 390 9.07 -5.74 -7.75
N GLY A 391 9.49 -5.60 -6.49
CA GLY A 391 10.15 -6.67 -5.74
C GLY A 391 9.30 -7.92 -5.62
N ILE A 392 8.03 -7.80 -5.22
CA ILE A 392 7.13 -8.96 -5.14
C ILE A 392 6.82 -9.55 -6.52
N ALA A 393 6.69 -8.72 -7.56
CA ALA A 393 6.49 -9.18 -8.92
C ALA A 393 7.70 -9.99 -9.43
N LEU A 394 8.93 -9.54 -9.14
CA LEU A 394 10.15 -10.27 -9.44
C LEU A 394 10.26 -11.59 -8.64
N LEU A 395 9.78 -11.61 -7.39
CA LEU A 395 9.71 -12.84 -6.59
C LEU A 395 8.76 -13.85 -7.24
N ILE A 396 7.57 -13.41 -7.69
CA ILE A 396 6.61 -14.28 -8.40
C ILE A 396 7.24 -14.83 -9.69
N ALA A 397 7.93 -13.99 -10.46
CA ALA A 397 8.64 -14.42 -11.66
C ALA A 397 9.74 -15.46 -11.34
N ALA A 398 10.54 -15.24 -10.28
CA ALA A 398 11.58 -16.13 -9.84
C ALA A 398 11.05 -17.50 -9.39
N LEU A 399 9.93 -17.53 -8.66
CA LEU A 399 9.25 -18.77 -8.25
C LEU A 399 8.80 -19.63 -9.43
N SER A 400 8.40 -18.98 -10.55
CA SER A 400 7.96 -19.66 -11.78
C SER A 400 9.09 -20.02 -12.73
N ALA A 401 10.30 -19.52 -12.52
CA ALA A 401 11.43 -19.70 -13.42
C ALA A 401 12.04 -21.10 -13.34
N ASN A 402 12.74 -21.51 -14.40
CA ASN A 402 13.60 -22.69 -14.37
C ASN A 402 14.98 -22.32 -13.79
N GLY A 403 15.39 -23.02 -12.72
CA GLY A 403 16.69 -22.86 -12.09
C GLY A 403 16.66 -21.93 -10.87
N THR A 404 17.83 -21.48 -10.43
CA THR A 404 18.00 -20.69 -9.20
C THR A 404 18.17 -19.21 -9.53
N SER A 405 17.25 -18.39 -9.04
CA SER A 405 17.30 -16.93 -9.13
C SER A 405 17.87 -16.30 -7.87
N ARG A 406 18.43 -15.09 -8.02
CA ARG A 406 18.84 -14.26 -6.89
C ARG A 406 18.17 -12.89 -6.98
N ILE A 407 17.56 -12.45 -5.88
CA ILE A 407 17.00 -11.09 -5.76
C ILE A 407 17.77 -10.35 -4.67
N ASP A 408 18.50 -9.32 -5.06
CA ASP A 408 19.21 -8.42 -4.14
C ASP A 408 18.29 -7.31 -3.64
N ASN A 409 18.66 -6.62 -2.53
CA ASN A 409 17.92 -5.49 -1.94
C ASN A 409 16.49 -5.87 -1.47
N ILE A 410 16.36 -7.03 -0.86
CA ILE A 410 15.05 -7.55 -0.40
C ILE A 410 14.45 -6.76 0.76
N ALA A 411 15.22 -5.88 1.42
CA ALA A 411 14.68 -4.92 2.37
C ALA A 411 13.53 -4.09 1.78
N GLN A 412 13.47 -3.90 0.45
CA GLN A 412 12.31 -3.27 -0.21
C GLN A 412 11.06 -4.14 -0.10
N ILE A 413 11.19 -5.47 -0.17
CA ILE A 413 10.07 -6.40 -0.01
C ILE A 413 9.60 -6.40 1.45
N ASP A 414 10.53 -6.44 2.41
CA ASP A 414 10.27 -6.44 3.86
C ASP A 414 9.52 -5.18 4.33
N ARG A 415 9.58 -4.10 3.58
CA ARG A 415 8.79 -2.88 3.84
C ARG A 415 7.29 -3.09 3.70
N GLY A 416 6.85 -4.12 2.97
CA GLY A 416 5.45 -4.34 2.65
C GLY A 416 4.91 -5.74 2.83
N TYR A 417 5.78 -6.74 3.09
CA TYR A 417 5.39 -8.14 3.23
C TYR A 417 6.05 -8.76 4.47
N GLU A 418 5.21 -9.27 5.38
CA GLU A 418 5.64 -9.90 6.63
C GLU A 418 6.13 -11.33 6.35
N ASP A 419 7.38 -11.65 6.72
CA ASP A 419 7.98 -13.00 6.64
C ASP A 419 7.60 -13.75 5.36
N ILE A 420 7.73 -13.10 4.21
CA ILE A 420 7.21 -13.65 2.95
C ILE A 420 7.88 -14.97 2.59
N GLU A 421 9.20 -15.09 2.81
CA GLU A 421 9.93 -16.32 2.55
C GLU A 421 9.49 -17.48 3.45
N GLY A 422 9.28 -17.26 4.75
CA GLY A 422 8.82 -18.29 5.67
C GLY A 422 7.41 -18.77 5.31
N ARG A 423 6.52 -17.84 5.01
CA ARG A 423 5.12 -18.13 4.64
C ARG A 423 5.02 -18.88 3.30
N LEU A 424 5.83 -18.52 2.30
CA LEU A 424 5.86 -19.23 1.01
C LEU A 424 6.55 -20.58 1.10
N ASN A 425 7.61 -20.70 1.89
CA ASN A 425 8.27 -21.99 2.15
C ASN A 425 7.31 -22.99 2.82
N ALA A 426 6.42 -22.52 3.69
CA ALA A 426 5.36 -23.34 4.28
C ALA A 426 4.35 -23.87 3.25
N LEU A 427 4.23 -23.23 2.07
CA LEU A 427 3.41 -23.67 0.95
C LEU A 427 4.16 -24.54 -0.07
N GLY A 428 5.47 -24.75 0.12
CA GLY A 428 6.30 -25.58 -0.75
C GLY A 428 7.33 -24.84 -1.60
N ALA A 429 7.50 -23.53 -1.43
CA ALA A 429 8.60 -22.80 -2.05
C ALA A 429 9.97 -23.24 -1.51
N ASN A 430 11.02 -22.90 -2.24
CA ASN A 430 12.41 -23.02 -1.77
C ASN A 430 13.10 -21.64 -1.89
N ILE A 431 12.94 -20.85 -0.82
CA ILE A 431 13.52 -19.51 -0.70
C ILE A 431 14.48 -19.48 0.48
N LYS A 432 15.68 -18.96 0.27
CA LYS A 432 16.69 -18.77 1.32
C LYS A 432 17.10 -17.30 1.39
N ARG A 433 17.04 -16.73 2.59
CA ARG A 433 17.60 -15.40 2.87
C ARG A 433 19.09 -15.55 3.13
N VAL A 434 19.91 -14.73 2.47
CA VAL A 434 21.35 -14.72 2.62
C VAL A 434 21.87 -13.29 2.84
N ASN A 435 22.88 -13.17 3.70
CA ASN A 435 23.61 -11.91 3.91
C ASN A 435 24.80 -11.87 2.93
N ASN A 436 25.03 -10.72 2.31
CA ASN A 436 26.18 -10.48 1.43
C ASN A 436 27.34 -9.89 2.20
#